data_45ba4183d5920840f1c904639bb906c4
#
_entry.id   45ba4183d5920840f1c904639bb906c4
#
_cell.length_a   1.000
_cell.length_b   1.000
_cell.length_c   1.000
_cell.angle_alpha   90.00
_cell.angle_beta   90.00
_cell.angle_gamma   90.00
#
_symmetry.space_group_name_H-M   'P 1'
#
loop_
_entity.id
_entity.type
_entity.pdbx_description
1 polymer ?
#
loop_
_entity_poly.entity_id
_entity_poly.type
_entity_poly.pdbx_seq_one_letter_code
_entity_poly.pdbx_strand_id
1 'polypeptide(L)'
;MVELRKVKVEEIDELSKLATKIVREHYDPIIGEETNSYMLNLFQTPEGLKKQMDDGYEFLWAILDDVKVGYFAFKPKDGKMYLSKLYIDKEYRGKKIASTIFDYLVKTTKSQNMTKIFLNVNKHNDNTLAIYKHLGFVKIKAEINPIGHGYYMDDYVLEYTL
;
A
#
# COMPACT_ATOMS: atom_id res chain seq x y z
N MET A 1 -16.79 2.71 13.23
CA MET A 1 -15.45 2.43 13.77
C MET A 1 -14.68 1.53 12.82
N VAL A 2 -13.42 1.82 12.61
CA VAL A 2 -12.57 1.04 11.70
C VAL A 2 -11.93 -0.13 12.45
N GLU A 3 -12.09 -1.32 11.92
CA GLU A 3 -11.44 -2.54 12.42
C GLU A 3 -10.29 -2.91 11.46
N LEU A 4 -9.15 -3.31 12.03
CA LEU A 4 -8.01 -3.83 11.25
C LEU A 4 -7.86 -5.31 11.59
N ARG A 5 -7.88 -6.18 10.57
CA ARG A 5 -7.84 -7.63 10.77
C ARG A 5 -6.94 -8.30 9.76
N LYS A 6 -6.12 -9.25 10.20
CA LYS A 6 -5.21 -9.97 9.31
C LYS A 6 -5.97 -10.70 8.20
N VAL A 7 -5.45 -10.62 6.99
CA VAL A 7 -5.98 -11.36 5.84
C VAL A 7 -5.59 -12.83 5.99
N LYS A 8 -6.58 -13.72 5.84
CA LYS A 8 -6.37 -15.16 5.88
C LYS A 8 -6.03 -15.68 4.47
N VAL A 9 -5.31 -16.81 4.40
CA VAL A 9 -4.96 -17.43 3.12
C VAL A 9 -6.21 -17.72 2.29
N GLU A 10 -7.30 -18.14 2.92
CA GLU A 10 -8.57 -18.42 2.25
C GLU A 10 -9.23 -17.17 1.66
N GLU A 11 -8.78 -15.98 2.06
CA GLU A 11 -9.33 -14.70 1.62
C GLU A 11 -8.53 -14.07 0.47
N ILE A 12 -7.50 -14.74 -0.04
CA ILE A 12 -6.62 -14.17 -1.08
C ILE A 12 -7.40 -13.80 -2.35
N ASP A 13 -8.35 -14.63 -2.78
CA ASP A 13 -9.13 -14.31 -3.98
C ASP A 13 -9.99 -13.06 -3.78
N GLU A 14 -10.58 -12.93 -2.60
CA GLU A 14 -11.35 -11.74 -2.24
C GLU A 14 -10.45 -10.49 -2.19
N LEU A 15 -9.25 -10.64 -1.62
CA LEU A 15 -8.27 -9.57 -1.57
C LEU A 15 -7.85 -9.12 -2.96
N SER A 16 -7.58 -10.06 -3.87
CA SER A 16 -7.20 -9.77 -5.25
C SER A 16 -8.30 -8.99 -5.99
N LYS A 17 -9.56 -9.34 -5.77
CA LYS A 17 -10.69 -8.61 -6.37
C LYS A 17 -10.77 -7.18 -5.87
N LEU A 18 -10.66 -6.97 -4.57
CA LEU A 18 -10.69 -5.62 -4.00
C LEU A 18 -9.48 -4.80 -4.47
N ALA A 19 -8.30 -5.41 -4.48
CA ALA A 19 -7.07 -4.77 -4.94
C ALA A 19 -7.20 -4.33 -6.40
N THR A 20 -7.69 -5.20 -7.27
CA THR A 20 -7.87 -4.89 -8.69
C THR A 20 -8.81 -3.71 -8.87
N LYS A 21 -9.96 -3.73 -8.18
CA LYS A 21 -10.93 -2.63 -8.25
C LYS A 21 -10.30 -1.29 -7.86
N ILE A 22 -9.68 -1.23 -6.69
CA ILE A 22 -9.13 0.02 -6.14
C ILE A 22 -7.97 0.52 -6.99
N VAL A 23 -7.05 -0.37 -7.35
CA VAL A 23 -5.85 0.00 -8.11
C VAL A 23 -6.23 0.46 -9.52
N ARG A 24 -7.19 -0.18 -10.18
CA ARG A 24 -7.69 0.26 -11.48
C ARG A 24 -8.30 1.65 -11.42
N GLU A 25 -9.21 1.86 -10.48
CA GLU A 25 -9.89 3.15 -10.34
C GLU A 25 -8.92 4.30 -10.08
N HIS A 26 -7.86 4.05 -9.32
CA HIS A 26 -6.92 5.09 -8.92
C HIS A 26 -5.79 5.28 -9.92
N TYR A 27 -5.19 4.21 -10.41
CA TYR A 27 -3.93 4.29 -11.17
C TYR A 27 -4.08 4.26 -12.69
N ASP A 28 -5.16 3.72 -13.26
CA ASP A 28 -5.35 3.76 -14.72
C ASP A 28 -5.24 5.20 -15.27
N PRO A 29 -5.87 6.23 -14.63
CA PRO A 29 -5.71 7.61 -15.11
C PRO A 29 -4.30 8.19 -14.90
N ILE A 30 -3.51 7.65 -13.96
CA ILE A 30 -2.20 8.21 -13.60
C ILE A 30 -1.08 7.62 -14.47
N ILE A 31 -1.03 6.31 -14.62
CA ILE A 31 0.06 5.60 -15.29
C ILE A 31 -0.34 4.92 -16.60
N GLY A 32 -1.62 4.98 -16.95
CA GLY A 32 -2.15 4.33 -18.15
C GLY A 32 -2.63 2.91 -17.87
N GLU A 33 -3.68 2.51 -18.60
CA GLU A 33 -4.32 1.20 -18.42
C GLU A 33 -3.35 0.04 -18.70
N GLU A 34 -2.54 0.16 -19.74
CA GLU A 34 -1.60 -0.90 -20.14
C GLU A 34 -0.53 -1.14 -19.09
N THR A 35 0.13 -0.08 -18.61
CA THR A 35 1.15 -0.18 -17.57
C THR A 35 0.56 -0.72 -16.28
N ASN A 36 -0.62 -0.21 -15.90
CA ASN A 36 -1.29 -0.65 -14.68
C ASN A 36 -1.72 -2.13 -14.77
N SER A 37 -2.20 -2.59 -15.94
CA SER A 37 -2.53 -3.99 -16.15
C SER A 37 -1.31 -4.89 -15.94
N TYR A 38 -0.16 -4.48 -16.46
CA TYR A 38 1.08 -5.22 -16.26
C TYR A 38 1.44 -5.30 -14.77
N MET A 39 1.38 -4.20 -14.04
CA MET A 39 1.66 -4.16 -12.61
C MET A 39 0.68 -5.01 -11.81
N LEU A 40 -0.62 -4.97 -12.14
CA LEU A 40 -1.63 -5.80 -11.49
C LEU A 40 -1.33 -7.28 -11.65
N ASN A 41 -0.91 -7.71 -12.84
CA ASN A 41 -0.55 -9.09 -13.09
C ASN A 41 0.67 -9.54 -12.27
N LEU A 42 1.63 -8.64 -12.01
CA LEU A 42 2.81 -8.96 -11.20
C LEU A 42 2.48 -9.03 -9.71
N PHE A 43 1.67 -8.09 -9.20
CA PHE A 43 1.62 -7.81 -7.76
C PHE A 43 0.27 -8.08 -7.10
N GLN A 44 -0.82 -8.10 -7.86
CA GLN A 44 -2.17 -8.13 -7.28
C GLN A 44 -2.99 -9.37 -7.66
N THR A 45 -2.40 -10.31 -8.41
CA THR A 45 -3.04 -11.61 -8.65
C THR A 45 -2.99 -12.46 -7.37
N PRO A 46 -3.87 -13.47 -7.23
CA PRO A 46 -3.79 -14.37 -6.08
C PRO A 46 -2.40 -14.98 -5.90
N GLU A 47 -1.73 -15.38 -6.98
CA GLU A 47 -0.37 -15.93 -6.93
C GLU A 47 0.65 -14.88 -6.47
N GLY A 48 0.56 -13.65 -6.99
CA GLY A 48 1.45 -12.56 -6.61
C GLY A 48 1.28 -12.17 -5.15
N LEU A 49 0.04 -12.12 -4.66
CA LEU A 49 -0.25 -11.81 -3.26
C LEU A 49 0.24 -12.93 -2.34
N LYS A 50 0.01 -14.19 -2.70
CA LYS A 50 0.50 -15.33 -1.93
C LYS A 50 2.03 -15.32 -1.81
N LYS A 51 2.72 -15.03 -2.92
CA LYS A 51 4.17 -14.91 -2.91
C LYS A 51 4.65 -13.84 -1.94
N GLN A 52 3.99 -12.68 -1.92
CA GLN A 52 4.34 -11.61 -0.99
C GLN A 52 4.11 -12.02 0.46
N MET A 53 3.03 -12.73 0.75
CA MET A 53 2.79 -13.27 2.10
C MET A 53 3.88 -14.26 2.50
N ASP A 54 4.27 -15.15 1.57
CA ASP A 54 5.35 -16.12 1.81
C ASP A 54 6.70 -15.42 2.02
N ASP A 55 6.91 -14.26 1.39
CA ASP A 55 8.12 -13.44 1.56
C ASP A 55 8.12 -12.60 2.84
N GLY A 56 7.09 -12.71 3.68
CA GLY A 56 7.02 -12.07 4.98
C GLY A 56 6.22 -10.79 5.05
N TYR A 57 5.53 -10.39 3.97
CA TYR A 57 4.63 -9.24 4.03
C TYR A 57 3.38 -9.59 4.84
N GLU A 58 3.01 -8.71 5.76
CA GLU A 58 1.76 -8.83 6.50
C GLU A 58 0.69 -8.01 5.80
N PHE A 59 -0.47 -8.65 5.56
CA PHE A 59 -1.62 -8.01 4.94
C PHE A 59 -2.75 -7.92 5.96
N LEU A 60 -3.35 -6.73 6.10
CA LEU A 60 -4.52 -6.52 6.95
C LEU A 60 -5.64 -5.87 6.17
N TRP A 61 -6.86 -6.30 6.46
CA TRP A 61 -8.08 -5.64 6.01
C TRP A 61 -8.34 -4.38 6.83
N ALA A 62 -8.83 -3.34 6.16
CA ALA A 62 -9.51 -2.24 6.82
C ALA A 62 -11.02 -2.47 6.65
N ILE A 63 -11.73 -2.56 7.76
CA ILE A 63 -13.15 -2.92 7.80
C ILE A 63 -13.92 -1.79 8.46
N LEU A 64 -14.98 -1.33 7.80
CA LEU A 64 -15.89 -0.31 8.32
C LEU A 64 -17.31 -0.85 8.25
N ASP A 65 -17.99 -0.93 9.41
CA ASP A 65 -19.35 -1.45 9.50
C ASP A 65 -19.50 -2.82 8.81
N ASP A 66 -18.59 -3.73 9.10
CA ASP A 66 -18.52 -5.09 8.57
C ASP A 66 -18.23 -5.20 7.07
N VAL A 67 -17.86 -4.08 6.42
CA VAL A 67 -17.49 -4.04 5.00
C VAL A 67 -15.98 -3.88 4.88
N LYS A 68 -15.35 -4.73 4.07
CA LYS A 68 -13.93 -4.61 3.72
C LYS A 68 -13.76 -3.46 2.73
N VAL A 69 -13.28 -2.32 3.24
CA VAL A 69 -13.19 -1.07 2.48
C VAL A 69 -11.79 -0.74 1.99
N GLY A 70 -10.82 -1.53 2.39
CA GLY A 70 -9.44 -1.34 1.98
C GLY A 70 -8.53 -2.39 2.58
N TYR A 71 -7.24 -2.26 2.30
CA TYR A 71 -6.23 -3.12 2.89
C TYR A 71 -4.88 -2.43 2.87
N PHE A 72 -3.95 -2.94 3.67
CA PHE A 72 -2.57 -2.47 3.65
C PHE A 72 -1.62 -3.64 3.90
N ALA A 73 -0.37 -3.46 3.45
CA ALA A 73 0.65 -4.48 3.59
C ALA A 73 1.98 -3.83 3.96
N PHE A 74 2.71 -4.47 4.84
CA PHE A 74 3.98 -3.95 5.34
C PHE A 74 4.93 -5.08 5.70
N LYS A 75 6.22 -4.73 5.79
CA LYS A 75 7.29 -5.66 6.14
C LYS A 75 8.49 -4.88 6.66
N PRO A 76 9.20 -5.35 7.70
CA PRO A 76 10.51 -4.81 8.04
C PRO A 76 11.50 -5.01 6.90
N LYS A 77 12.21 -3.95 6.53
CA LYS A 77 13.19 -3.99 5.44
C LYS A 77 14.31 -3.01 5.73
N ASP A 78 15.54 -3.50 5.74
CA ASP A 78 16.75 -2.69 5.97
C ASP A 78 16.68 -1.86 7.26
N GLY A 79 16.13 -2.44 8.33
CA GLY A 79 16.03 -1.78 9.63
C GLY A 79 14.92 -0.75 9.75
N LYS A 80 14.06 -0.64 8.75
CA LYS A 80 12.92 0.27 8.73
C LYS A 80 11.64 -0.51 8.43
N MET A 81 10.49 0.07 8.76
CA MET A 81 9.21 -0.51 8.34
C MET A 81 8.87 -0.05 6.93
N TYR A 82 8.71 -0.99 6.02
CA TYR A 82 8.29 -0.72 4.65
C TYR A 82 6.77 -0.87 4.52
N LEU A 83 6.08 0.22 4.19
CA LEU A 83 4.66 0.19 3.84
C LEU A 83 4.57 -0.04 2.33
N SER A 84 4.29 -1.29 1.97
CA SER A 84 4.24 -1.71 0.57
C SER A 84 2.96 -1.27 -0.13
N LYS A 85 1.83 -1.34 0.57
CA LYS A 85 0.51 -1.07 0.01
C LYS A 85 -0.37 -0.41 1.06
N LEU A 86 -1.12 0.59 0.63
CA LEU A 86 -2.19 1.21 1.41
C LEU A 86 -3.27 1.65 0.43
N TYR A 87 -4.36 0.89 0.35
CA TYR A 87 -5.42 1.16 -0.60
C TYR A 87 -6.76 1.18 0.11
N ILE A 88 -7.53 2.25 -0.15
CA ILE A 88 -8.86 2.45 0.40
C ILE A 88 -9.80 2.71 -0.77
N ASP A 89 -10.94 1.99 -0.80
CA ASP A 89 -11.97 2.21 -1.80
C ASP A 89 -12.40 3.68 -1.75
N LYS A 90 -12.45 4.33 -2.92
CA LYS A 90 -12.73 5.76 -3.02
C LYS A 90 -14.07 6.17 -2.39
N GLU A 91 -15.05 5.27 -2.35
CA GLU A 91 -16.36 5.52 -1.75
C GLU A 91 -16.29 5.67 -0.24
N TYR A 92 -15.20 5.21 0.39
CA TYR A 92 -15.02 5.20 1.84
C TYR A 92 -13.91 6.14 2.31
N ARG A 93 -13.35 6.97 1.43
CA ARG A 93 -12.32 7.94 1.82
C ARG A 93 -12.90 9.04 2.70
N GLY A 94 -12.04 9.69 3.49
CA GLY A 94 -12.45 10.77 4.40
C GLY A 94 -13.10 10.27 5.69
N LYS A 95 -13.04 8.97 5.98
CA LYS A 95 -13.63 8.38 7.20
C LYS A 95 -12.57 7.97 8.23
N LYS A 96 -11.41 8.64 8.21
CA LYS A 96 -10.28 8.40 9.13
C LYS A 96 -9.68 7.00 9.04
N ILE A 97 -9.90 6.29 7.94
CA ILE A 97 -9.36 4.93 7.76
C ILE A 97 -7.84 4.99 7.65
N ALA A 98 -7.31 5.89 6.83
CA ALA A 98 -5.86 6.06 6.66
C ALA A 98 -5.18 6.42 7.98
N SER A 99 -5.77 7.31 8.78
CA SER A 99 -5.25 7.67 10.11
C SER A 99 -5.18 6.48 11.04
N THR A 100 -6.21 5.64 11.04
CA THR A 100 -6.26 4.43 11.86
C THR A 100 -5.16 3.45 11.45
N ILE A 101 -4.96 3.26 10.16
CA ILE A 101 -3.90 2.41 9.62
C ILE A 101 -2.53 2.97 10.01
N PHE A 102 -2.33 4.27 9.85
CA PHE A 102 -1.06 4.93 10.20
C PHE A 102 -0.73 4.77 11.68
N ASP A 103 -1.72 4.96 12.57
CA ASP A 103 -1.52 4.75 14.00
C ASP A 103 -1.10 3.32 14.32
N TYR A 104 -1.71 2.35 13.67
CA TYR A 104 -1.34 0.95 13.79
C TYR A 104 0.10 0.70 13.36
N LEU A 105 0.50 1.26 12.21
CA LEU A 105 1.87 1.14 11.70
C LEU A 105 2.90 1.74 12.64
N VAL A 106 2.61 2.91 13.20
CA VAL A 106 3.51 3.57 14.16
C VAL A 106 3.70 2.68 15.39
N LYS A 107 2.62 2.15 15.95
CA LYS A 107 2.69 1.26 17.11
C LYS A 107 3.47 -0.02 16.80
N THR A 108 3.20 -0.63 15.65
CA THR A 108 3.88 -1.86 15.22
C THR A 108 5.37 -1.60 14.99
N THR A 109 5.72 -0.49 14.36
CA THR A 109 7.11 -0.10 14.12
C THR A 109 7.87 0.08 15.43
N LYS A 110 7.26 0.78 16.40
CA LYS A 110 7.86 0.95 17.73
C LYS A 110 8.05 -0.39 18.45
N SER A 111 7.05 -1.28 18.35
CA SER A 111 7.10 -2.59 19.02
C SER A 111 8.24 -3.46 18.50
N GLN A 112 8.72 -3.21 17.30
CA GLN A 112 9.84 -3.92 16.68
C GLN A 112 11.15 -3.14 16.78
N ASN A 113 11.21 -2.13 17.64
CA ASN A 113 12.41 -1.31 17.91
C ASN A 113 12.93 -0.57 16.67
N MET A 114 12.04 -0.21 15.76
CA MET A 114 12.37 0.60 14.59
C MET A 114 11.81 2.03 14.76
N THR A 115 12.45 2.99 14.11
CA THR A 115 12.10 4.40 14.25
C THR A 115 11.66 5.06 12.96
N LYS A 116 11.63 4.31 11.86
CA LYS A 116 11.30 4.88 10.54
C LYS A 116 10.34 4.00 9.77
N ILE A 117 9.43 4.65 9.05
CA ILE A 117 8.51 4.04 8.09
C ILE A 117 8.82 4.66 6.74
N PHE A 118 8.98 3.84 5.70
CA PHE A 118 9.17 4.36 4.34
C PHE A 118 8.23 3.69 3.35
N LEU A 119 8.01 4.36 2.23
CA LEU A 119 7.13 3.89 1.16
C LEU A 119 7.53 4.52 -0.16
N ASN A 120 7.02 3.92 -1.24
CA ASN A 120 7.19 4.46 -2.59
C ASN A 120 5.84 4.99 -3.07
N VAL A 121 5.85 6.15 -3.72
CA VAL A 121 4.66 6.74 -4.36
C VAL A 121 5.03 7.17 -5.76
N ASN A 122 4.18 6.82 -6.75
CA ASN A 122 4.37 7.30 -8.11
C ASN A 122 4.43 8.83 -8.12
N LYS A 123 5.41 9.39 -8.83
CA LYS A 123 5.64 10.85 -8.83
C LYS A 123 4.46 11.67 -9.35
N HIS A 124 3.56 11.06 -10.10
CA HIS A 124 2.37 11.72 -10.64
C HIS A 124 1.12 11.55 -9.74
N ASN A 125 1.25 10.86 -8.63
CA ASN A 125 0.16 10.63 -7.68
C ASN A 125 0.08 11.77 -6.67
N ASP A 126 -0.28 12.97 -7.16
CA ASP A 126 -0.24 14.22 -6.38
C ASP A 126 -1.09 14.18 -5.11
N ASN A 127 -2.28 13.60 -5.19
CA ASN A 127 -3.18 13.52 -4.04
C ASN A 127 -2.56 12.67 -2.91
N THR A 128 -2.01 11.53 -3.25
CA THR A 128 -1.37 10.63 -2.28
C THR A 128 -0.11 11.27 -1.69
N LEU A 129 0.71 11.92 -2.52
CA LEU A 129 1.89 12.66 -2.06
C LEU A 129 1.51 13.73 -1.03
N ALA A 130 0.42 14.48 -1.29
CA ALA A 130 -0.06 15.50 -0.37
C ALA A 130 -0.53 14.91 0.96
N ILE A 131 -1.22 13.77 0.94
CA ILE A 131 -1.69 13.09 2.15
C ILE A 131 -0.50 12.65 3.02
N TYR A 132 0.50 12.01 2.43
CA TYR A 132 1.67 11.57 3.19
C TYR A 132 2.50 12.74 3.72
N LYS A 133 2.63 13.80 2.94
CA LYS A 133 3.30 15.02 3.39
C LYS A 133 2.59 15.61 4.61
N HIS A 134 1.26 15.66 4.58
CA HIS A 134 0.46 16.14 5.70
C HIS A 134 0.64 15.27 6.95
N LEU A 135 0.81 13.96 6.78
CA LEU A 135 1.08 13.04 7.89
C LEU A 135 2.49 13.19 8.47
N GLY A 136 3.39 13.91 7.81
CA GLY A 136 4.74 14.14 8.27
C GLY A 136 5.83 13.40 7.52
N PHE A 137 5.50 12.72 6.43
CA PHE A 137 6.49 12.09 5.57
C PHE A 137 7.27 13.14 4.78
N VAL A 138 8.56 12.87 4.55
CA VAL A 138 9.42 13.70 3.71
C VAL A 138 9.97 12.88 2.56
N LYS A 139 10.16 13.51 1.41
CA LYS A 139 10.78 12.88 0.26
C LYS A 139 12.29 12.78 0.50
N ILE A 140 12.82 11.55 0.48
CA ILE A 140 14.25 11.31 0.68
C ILE A 140 15.00 11.03 -0.63
N LYS A 141 14.32 10.53 -1.66
CA LYS A 141 14.92 10.31 -2.98
C LYS A 141 13.86 10.06 -4.05
N ALA A 142 14.30 10.06 -5.31
CA ALA A 142 13.52 9.63 -6.46
C ALA A 142 14.18 8.39 -7.06
N GLU A 143 13.38 7.44 -7.52
CA GLU A 143 13.86 6.19 -8.11
C GLU A 143 13.09 5.88 -9.38
N ILE A 144 13.81 5.33 -10.39
CA ILE A 144 13.19 4.74 -11.58
C ILE A 144 13.62 3.28 -11.60
N ASN A 145 12.67 2.37 -11.39
CA ASN A 145 12.94 0.95 -11.31
C ASN A 145 12.30 0.21 -12.50
N PRO A 146 13.09 -0.47 -13.34
CA PRO A 146 12.51 -1.29 -14.40
C PRO A 146 11.81 -2.51 -13.79
N ILE A 147 10.62 -2.82 -14.32
CA ILE A 147 9.82 -3.97 -13.88
C ILE A 147 9.62 -5.01 -14.99
N GLY A 148 10.34 -4.85 -16.09
CA GLY A 148 10.30 -5.78 -17.22
C GLY A 148 9.41 -5.29 -18.37
N HIS A 149 9.58 -5.90 -19.53
CA HIS A 149 8.79 -5.59 -20.74
C HIS A 149 8.76 -4.10 -21.12
N GLY A 150 9.84 -3.33 -20.78
CA GLY A 150 9.92 -1.90 -21.08
C GLY A 150 9.14 -1.01 -20.14
N TYR A 151 8.56 -1.53 -19.08
CA TYR A 151 7.84 -0.74 -18.07
C TYR A 151 8.74 -0.34 -16.92
N TYR A 152 8.42 0.80 -16.30
CA TYR A 152 9.19 1.37 -15.18
C TYR A 152 8.25 1.84 -14.08
N MET A 153 8.70 1.70 -12.84
CA MET A 153 8.11 2.39 -11.70
C MET A 153 8.93 3.64 -11.43
N ASP A 154 8.32 4.81 -11.64
CA ASP A 154 8.96 6.11 -11.47
C ASP A 154 8.39 6.75 -10.21
N ASP A 155 9.08 6.54 -9.09
CA ASP A 155 8.55 6.80 -7.76
C ASP A 155 9.41 7.79 -6.98
N TYR A 156 8.76 8.47 -6.03
CA TYR A 156 9.44 9.10 -4.90
C TYR A 156 9.45 8.13 -3.71
N VAL A 157 10.55 8.13 -2.98
CA VAL A 157 10.61 7.43 -1.70
C VAL A 157 10.36 8.45 -0.60
N LEU A 158 9.36 8.17 0.22
CA LEU A 158 8.96 9.00 1.35
C LEU A 158 9.30 8.30 2.65
N GLU A 159 9.70 9.06 3.66
CA GLU A 159 10.09 8.51 4.95
C GLU A 159 9.48 9.32 6.08
N TYR A 160 9.00 8.61 7.09
CA TYR A 160 8.51 9.18 8.34
C TYR A 160 9.42 8.73 9.48
N THR A 161 9.84 9.67 10.33
CA THR A 161 10.65 9.38 11.52
C THR A 161 9.77 9.51 12.76
N LEU A 162 9.74 8.44 13.55
CA LEU A 162 8.97 8.40 14.80
C LEU A 162 9.57 9.30 15.88
#